data_bbf15c90c41a4408c6cf214375c5244d
#
_entry.id   bbf15c90c41a4408c6cf214375c5244d
#
_cell.length_a   1.000
_cell.length_b   1.000
_cell.length_c   1.000
_cell.angle_alpha   90.00
_cell.angle_beta   90.00
_cell.angle_gamma   90.00
#
_symmetry.space_group_name_H-M   'P 1'
#
loop_
_entity.id
_entity.type
_entity.pdbx_description
1 polymer ?
#
loop_
_entity_poly.entity_id
_entity_poly.type
_entity_poly.pdbx_seq_one_letter_code
_entity_poly.pdbx_strand_id
1 'polypeptide(L)'
;YFVICINSLGSCYGSSGPASHKPDTEERYGLSFPEVTIEDIALSMKPVIDELGIKTLYSIIGPSMGGMTALSLVKQFPSITKNLVLISTAAACRPFSIAVRSLQRKLITSDQNWNEGKYRDEDLPLNGMKQARYLGMVTYRSPTEWNNRFGRKKSETIPRPEDFSSNRFEIQDYLKSRSDDFVTDFDPNSYLYLSRCIDTFDLMEENESIEEVVRNFNMDRVLIIGVDEDYLFPFDCHEELFDGFKSASKDVSIKKLPSLHGHDSFLVDHENFGSSIREFLES
;
A
#
# COMPACT_ATOMS: atom_id res chain seq x y z
N TYR A 1 -21.15 10.44 7.59
CA TYR A 1 -20.92 9.70 6.35
C TYR A 1 -21.18 8.20 6.57
N PHE A 2 -21.60 7.50 5.51
CA PHE A 2 -21.56 6.05 5.44
C PHE A 2 -20.19 5.65 4.87
N VAL A 3 -19.36 4.99 5.68
CA VAL A 3 -17.97 4.64 5.34
C VAL A 3 -17.91 3.21 4.85
N ILE A 4 -17.28 3.01 3.68
CA ILE A 4 -17.06 1.70 3.07
C ILE A 4 -15.56 1.46 2.99
N CYS A 5 -15.09 0.30 3.46
CA CYS A 5 -13.72 -0.16 3.28
C CYS A 5 -13.78 -1.54 2.64
N ILE A 6 -13.42 -1.63 1.36
CA ILE A 6 -13.48 -2.87 0.59
C ILE A 6 -12.10 -3.53 0.65
N ASN A 7 -12.05 -4.82 1.03
CA ASN A 7 -10.81 -5.57 1.00
C ASN A 7 -10.37 -5.82 -0.45
N SER A 8 -9.09 -5.63 -0.73
CA SER A 8 -8.53 -5.74 -2.08
C SER A 8 -8.60 -7.17 -2.61
N LEU A 9 -9.00 -7.34 -3.86
CA LEU A 9 -8.86 -8.61 -4.60
C LEU A 9 -7.38 -9.04 -4.58
N GLY A 10 -7.12 -10.31 -4.38
CA GLY A 10 -5.76 -10.84 -4.22
C GLY A 10 -5.22 -10.80 -2.79
N SER A 11 -5.94 -10.16 -1.84
CA SER A 11 -5.62 -10.14 -0.41
C SER A 11 -6.15 -11.38 0.31
N CYS A 12 -5.87 -11.48 1.62
CA CYS A 12 -6.23 -12.65 2.45
C CYS A 12 -7.25 -12.34 3.57
N TYR A 13 -7.91 -11.15 3.55
CA TYR A 13 -8.83 -10.71 4.60
C TYR A 13 -10.30 -10.66 4.16
N GLY A 14 -10.74 -11.59 3.33
CA GLY A 14 -12.14 -11.78 2.96
C GLY A 14 -12.45 -11.69 1.47
N SER A 15 -11.62 -11.01 0.67
CA SER A 15 -11.69 -11.07 -0.80
C SER A 15 -10.98 -12.30 -1.32
N SER A 16 -11.36 -12.76 -2.52
CA SER A 16 -10.68 -13.86 -3.18
C SER A 16 -9.21 -13.54 -3.43
N GLY A 17 -8.34 -14.51 -3.18
CA GLY A 17 -6.90 -14.40 -3.34
C GLY A 17 -6.22 -15.75 -3.43
N PRO A 18 -4.89 -15.81 -3.48
CA PRO A 18 -4.13 -17.05 -3.55
C PRO A 18 -4.45 -18.05 -2.44
N ALA A 19 -4.79 -17.58 -1.24
CA ALA A 19 -5.17 -18.44 -0.11
C ALA A 19 -6.61 -18.99 -0.19
N SER A 20 -7.45 -18.48 -1.10
CA SER A 20 -8.80 -18.96 -1.29
C SER A 20 -8.83 -20.34 -1.93
N HIS A 21 -9.86 -21.13 -1.60
CA HIS A 21 -10.10 -22.42 -2.26
C HIS A 21 -10.65 -22.20 -3.68
N LYS A 22 -10.27 -23.09 -4.59
CA LYS A 22 -10.87 -23.17 -5.92
C LYS A 22 -12.32 -23.60 -5.79
N PRO A 23 -13.23 -23.15 -6.68
CA PRO A 23 -14.62 -23.55 -6.65
C PRO A 23 -14.78 -25.07 -6.59
N ASP A 24 -15.67 -25.53 -5.73
CA ASP A 24 -16.05 -26.94 -5.57
C ASP A 24 -14.88 -27.90 -5.19
N THR A 25 -13.78 -27.36 -4.60
CA THR A 25 -12.63 -28.16 -4.16
C THR A 25 -12.12 -27.69 -2.79
N GLU A 26 -11.30 -28.54 -2.14
CA GLU A 26 -10.51 -28.18 -0.95
C GLU A 26 -9.11 -27.64 -1.31
N GLU A 27 -8.81 -27.52 -2.61
CA GLU A 27 -7.51 -27.05 -3.08
C GLU A 27 -7.45 -25.52 -3.10
N ARG A 28 -6.42 -24.93 -2.50
CA ARG A 28 -6.16 -23.49 -2.62
C ARG A 28 -5.66 -23.14 -4.02
N TYR A 29 -5.94 -21.92 -4.45
CA TYR A 29 -5.39 -21.41 -5.71
C TYR A 29 -3.88 -21.39 -5.71
N GLY A 30 -3.23 -20.94 -4.63
CA GLY A 30 -1.79 -20.73 -4.60
C GLY A 30 -1.33 -19.87 -5.78
N LEU A 31 -0.27 -20.29 -6.48
CA LEU A 31 0.23 -19.59 -7.69
C LEU A 31 -0.62 -19.82 -8.95
N SER A 32 -1.69 -20.63 -8.89
CA SER A 32 -2.68 -20.72 -9.96
C SER A 32 -3.78 -19.66 -9.87
N PHE A 33 -3.75 -18.80 -8.83
CA PHE A 33 -4.63 -17.64 -8.77
C PHE A 33 -4.33 -16.74 -9.98
N PRO A 34 -5.35 -16.18 -10.64
CA PRO A 34 -5.13 -15.28 -11.77
C PRO A 34 -4.21 -14.11 -11.41
N GLU A 35 -3.37 -13.70 -12.33
CA GLU A 35 -2.64 -12.46 -12.16
C GLU A 35 -3.61 -11.29 -12.05
N VAL A 36 -3.49 -10.54 -10.97
CA VAL A 36 -4.35 -9.40 -10.64
C VAL A 36 -3.53 -8.11 -10.79
N THR A 37 -4.13 -7.08 -11.35
CA THR A 37 -3.58 -5.73 -11.47
C THR A 37 -4.32 -4.76 -10.54
N ILE A 38 -3.82 -3.54 -10.41
CA ILE A 38 -4.54 -2.45 -9.70
C ILE A 38 -5.87 -2.14 -10.39
N GLU A 39 -5.93 -2.27 -11.72
CA GLU A 39 -7.14 -2.08 -12.52
C GLU A 39 -8.20 -3.14 -12.18
N ASP A 40 -7.79 -4.39 -12.01
CA ASP A 40 -8.69 -5.48 -11.60
C ASP A 40 -9.20 -5.29 -10.17
N ILE A 41 -8.31 -4.84 -9.25
CA ILE A 41 -8.70 -4.49 -7.89
C ILE A 41 -9.74 -3.37 -7.90
N ALA A 42 -9.52 -2.32 -8.67
CA ALA A 42 -10.46 -1.21 -8.81
C ALA A 42 -11.79 -1.67 -9.42
N LEU A 43 -11.74 -2.46 -10.49
CA LEU A 43 -12.92 -3.00 -11.16
C LEU A 43 -13.75 -3.87 -10.19
N SER A 44 -13.10 -4.66 -9.35
CA SER A 44 -13.79 -5.52 -8.37
C SER A 44 -14.56 -4.76 -7.29
N MET A 45 -14.26 -3.49 -7.07
CA MET A 45 -14.97 -2.64 -6.11
C MET A 45 -16.32 -2.16 -6.64
N LYS A 46 -16.46 -2.02 -7.96
CA LYS A 46 -17.67 -1.48 -8.58
C LYS A 46 -18.93 -2.31 -8.29
N PRO A 47 -18.93 -3.65 -8.42
CA PRO A 47 -20.08 -4.48 -8.04
C PRO A 47 -20.50 -4.31 -6.57
N VAL A 48 -19.58 -4.13 -5.65
CA VAL A 48 -19.88 -3.90 -4.22
C VAL A 48 -20.60 -2.56 -4.03
N ILE A 49 -20.11 -1.52 -4.70
CA ILE A 49 -20.73 -0.17 -4.66
C ILE A 49 -22.14 -0.23 -5.26
N ASP A 50 -22.33 -0.96 -6.35
CA ASP A 50 -23.63 -1.12 -7.01
C ASP A 50 -24.64 -1.91 -6.17
N GLU A 51 -24.21 -3.01 -5.52
CA GLU A 51 -25.05 -3.81 -4.63
C GLU A 51 -25.53 -3.00 -3.42
N LEU A 52 -24.73 -2.04 -2.96
CA LEU A 52 -25.13 -1.09 -1.92
C LEU A 52 -26.10 0.00 -2.43
N GLY A 53 -26.44 0.00 -3.72
CA GLY A 53 -27.32 1.00 -4.35
C GLY A 53 -26.70 2.39 -4.49
N ILE A 54 -25.39 2.50 -4.40
CA ILE A 54 -24.67 3.79 -4.44
C ILE A 54 -24.34 4.13 -5.89
N LYS A 55 -24.89 5.23 -6.38
CA LYS A 55 -24.64 5.73 -7.75
C LYS A 55 -23.37 6.56 -7.84
N THR A 56 -23.10 7.37 -6.81
CA THR A 56 -21.93 8.24 -6.75
C THR A 56 -21.46 8.33 -5.31
N LEU A 57 -20.18 8.12 -5.10
CA LEU A 57 -19.53 8.29 -3.80
C LEU A 57 -19.33 9.77 -3.50
N TYR A 58 -19.49 10.17 -2.24
CA TYR A 58 -19.16 11.52 -1.82
C TYR A 58 -17.66 11.79 -1.94
N SER A 59 -16.83 10.84 -1.48
CA SER A 59 -15.38 10.89 -1.60
C SER A 59 -14.78 9.50 -1.70
N ILE A 60 -13.69 9.37 -2.48
CA ILE A 60 -12.75 8.25 -2.39
C ILE A 60 -11.49 8.76 -1.71
N ILE A 61 -11.03 8.04 -0.70
CA ILE A 61 -9.80 8.35 0.05
C ILE A 61 -8.87 7.14 -0.07
N GLY A 62 -7.76 7.33 -0.76
CA GLY A 62 -6.82 6.25 -1.07
C GLY A 62 -5.40 6.56 -0.60
N PRO A 63 -4.87 5.85 0.44
CA PRO A 63 -3.46 5.92 0.78
C PRO A 63 -2.65 4.86 0.02
N SER A 64 -1.44 5.21 -0.41
CA SER A 64 -0.46 4.30 -1.02
C SER A 64 -1.07 3.52 -2.21
N MET A 65 -1.07 2.18 -2.17
CA MET A 65 -1.76 1.33 -3.14
C MET A 65 -3.25 1.70 -3.29
N GLY A 66 -3.90 2.13 -2.20
CA GLY A 66 -5.28 2.60 -2.24
C GLY A 66 -5.46 3.84 -3.09
N GLY A 67 -4.45 4.72 -3.18
CA GLY A 67 -4.43 5.87 -4.10
C GLY A 67 -4.32 5.45 -5.55
N MET A 68 -3.48 4.47 -5.87
CA MET A 68 -3.39 3.87 -7.19
C MET A 68 -4.71 3.23 -7.59
N THR A 69 -5.34 2.48 -6.67
CA THR A 69 -6.65 1.87 -6.88
C THR A 69 -7.74 2.94 -7.08
N ALA A 70 -7.70 4.04 -6.34
CA ALA A 70 -8.63 5.16 -6.49
C ALA A 70 -8.49 5.84 -7.86
N LEU A 71 -7.25 6.09 -8.31
CA LEU A 71 -6.96 6.63 -9.64
C LEU A 71 -7.49 5.71 -10.74
N SER A 72 -7.22 4.41 -10.63
CA SER A 72 -7.71 3.40 -11.57
C SER A 72 -9.24 3.29 -11.56
N LEU A 73 -9.87 3.34 -10.39
CA LEU A 73 -11.35 3.30 -10.28
C LEU A 73 -11.99 4.51 -10.97
N VAL A 74 -11.42 5.70 -10.80
CA VAL A 74 -11.92 6.91 -11.47
C VAL A 74 -11.61 6.89 -12.97
N LYS A 75 -10.45 6.35 -13.41
CA LYS A 75 -10.15 6.14 -14.83
C LYS A 75 -11.21 5.26 -15.50
N GLN A 76 -11.62 4.17 -14.86
CA GLN A 76 -12.63 3.24 -15.36
C GLN A 76 -14.06 3.79 -15.26
N PHE A 77 -14.35 4.55 -14.20
CA PHE A 77 -15.68 5.11 -13.90
C PHE A 77 -15.58 6.59 -13.56
N PRO A 78 -15.45 7.49 -14.57
CA PRO A 78 -15.12 8.90 -14.37
C PRO A 78 -16.04 9.70 -13.45
N SER A 79 -17.29 9.29 -13.28
CA SER A 79 -18.30 9.96 -12.43
C SER A 79 -18.59 9.22 -11.12
N ILE A 80 -17.73 8.26 -10.72
CA ILE A 80 -17.97 7.40 -9.56
C ILE A 80 -17.91 8.18 -8.24
N THR A 81 -17.19 9.29 -8.18
CA THR A 81 -17.00 10.09 -6.97
C THR A 81 -17.06 11.59 -7.23
N LYS A 82 -17.47 12.36 -6.23
CA LYS A 82 -17.41 13.83 -6.26
C LYS A 82 -16.05 14.37 -5.84
N ASN A 83 -15.41 13.74 -4.87
CA ASN A 83 -14.14 14.19 -4.31
C ASN A 83 -13.13 13.04 -4.33
N LEU A 84 -11.86 13.36 -4.57
CA LEU A 84 -10.76 12.41 -4.56
C LEU A 84 -9.67 12.87 -3.59
N VAL A 85 -9.28 12.02 -2.66
CA VAL A 85 -8.18 12.27 -1.73
C VAL A 85 -7.10 11.21 -1.96
N LEU A 86 -5.94 11.65 -2.41
CA LEU A 86 -4.77 10.83 -2.70
C LEU A 86 -3.70 11.08 -1.64
N ILE A 87 -3.23 10.02 -0.96
CA ILE A 87 -2.31 10.14 0.16
C ILE A 87 -1.10 9.24 -0.08
N SER A 88 0.12 9.80 -0.03
CA SER A 88 1.37 9.03 -0.14
C SER A 88 1.34 8.01 -1.28
N THR A 89 1.00 8.47 -2.49
CA THR A 89 0.79 7.65 -3.70
C THR A 89 1.41 8.30 -4.94
N ALA A 90 1.38 7.61 -6.07
CA ALA A 90 1.93 8.09 -7.33
C ALA A 90 1.10 7.63 -8.53
N ALA A 91 1.31 8.26 -9.69
CA ALA A 91 0.72 7.83 -10.96
C ALA A 91 1.34 6.52 -11.47
N ALA A 92 2.60 6.26 -11.16
CA ALA A 92 3.29 5.02 -11.51
C ALA A 92 4.32 4.66 -10.43
N CYS A 93 4.69 3.39 -10.35
CA CYS A 93 5.69 2.95 -9.40
C CYS A 93 7.12 3.28 -9.89
N ARG A 94 7.94 3.87 -9.01
CA ARG A 94 9.31 4.26 -9.33
C ARG A 94 10.34 3.17 -9.03
N PRO A 95 11.52 3.18 -9.70
CA PRO A 95 12.53 2.13 -9.60
C PRO A 95 12.99 1.80 -8.18
N PHE A 96 13.15 2.78 -7.28
CA PHE A 96 13.54 2.51 -5.89
C PHE A 96 12.51 1.62 -5.17
N SER A 97 11.24 1.96 -5.29
CA SER A 97 10.15 1.21 -4.67
C SER A 97 9.99 -0.18 -5.29
N ILE A 98 10.19 -0.32 -6.60
CA ILE A 98 10.23 -1.61 -7.31
C ILE A 98 11.39 -2.45 -6.78
N ALA A 99 12.59 -1.87 -6.63
CA ALA A 99 13.76 -2.58 -6.13
C ALA A 99 13.53 -3.11 -4.70
N VAL A 100 13.01 -2.27 -3.78
CA VAL A 100 12.68 -2.69 -2.41
C VAL A 100 11.70 -3.86 -2.42
N ARG A 101 10.58 -3.76 -3.14
CA ARG A 101 9.57 -4.83 -3.22
C ARG A 101 10.10 -6.08 -3.92
N SER A 102 10.95 -5.92 -4.92
CA SER A 102 11.63 -7.06 -5.58
C SER A 102 12.49 -7.85 -4.58
N LEU A 103 13.24 -7.15 -3.71
CA LEU A 103 14.01 -7.79 -2.65
C LEU A 103 13.10 -8.48 -1.62
N GLN A 104 11.99 -7.85 -1.22
CA GLN A 104 11.02 -8.47 -0.31
C GLN A 104 10.46 -9.77 -0.89
N ARG A 105 10.04 -9.76 -2.17
CA ARG A 105 9.57 -10.97 -2.85
C ARG A 105 10.66 -12.05 -2.91
N LYS A 106 11.91 -11.64 -3.18
CA LYS A 106 13.04 -12.59 -3.22
C LYS A 106 13.30 -13.23 -1.86
N LEU A 107 13.20 -12.48 -0.75
CA LEU A 107 13.33 -13.02 0.60
C LEU A 107 12.27 -14.09 0.88
N ILE A 108 11.02 -13.85 0.52
CA ILE A 108 9.91 -14.81 0.69
C ILE A 108 10.14 -16.05 -0.16
N THR A 109 10.43 -15.88 -1.46
CA THR A 109 10.57 -17.01 -2.39
C THR A 109 11.88 -17.82 -2.19
N SER A 110 12.83 -17.29 -1.43
CA SER A 110 14.07 -18.01 -1.05
C SER A 110 13.91 -18.80 0.24
N ASP A 111 12.81 -18.67 0.97
CA ASP A 111 12.51 -19.50 2.12
C ASP A 111 12.17 -20.92 1.65
N GLN A 112 12.82 -21.95 2.24
CA GLN A 112 12.61 -23.34 1.85
C GLN A 112 11.14 -23.77 2.02
N ASN A 113 10.46 -23.23 3.02
CA ASN A 113 9.05 -23.55 3.30
C ASN A 113 8.09 -22.91 2.30
N TRP A 114 8.53 -21.92 1.50
CA TRP A 114 7.68 -21.36 0.44
C TRP A 114 7.31 -22.41 -0.63
N ASN A 115 8.21 -23.37 -0.88
CA ASN A 115 7.95 -24.56 -1.68
C ASN A 115 7.19 -24.25 -2.99
N GLU A 116 7.73 -23.34 -3.80
CA GLU A 116 7.09 -22.90 -5.07
C GLU A 116 5.63 -22.42 -4.89
N GLY A 117 5.33 -21.80 -3.75
CA GLY A 117 3.99 -21.31 -3.41
C GLY A 117 3.01 -22.37 -2.91
N LYS A 118 3.50 -23.61 -2.66
CA LYS A 118 2.71 -24.77 -2.21
C LYS A 118 2.94 -25.10 -0.74
N TYR A 119 3.11 -24.09 0.09
CA TYR A 119 3.27 -24.23 1.54
C TYR A 119 1.96 -24.69 2.20
N ARG A 120 2.09 -25.34 3.36
CA ARG A 120 0.98 -25.74 4.22
C ARG A 120 0.89 -24.80 5.43
N ASP A 121 -0.26 -24.79 6.10
CA ASP A 121 -0.48 -23.96 7.28
C ASP A 121 0.49 -24.28 8.43
N GLU A 122 0.96 -25.51 8.51
CA GLU A 122 1.94 -25.94 9.51
C GLU A 122 3.38 -25.56 9.16
N ASP A 123 3.66 -25.27 7.87
CA ASP A 123 5.00 -25.06 7.33
C ASP A 123 5.07 -23.76 6.50
N LEU A 124 4.55 -22.66 7.03
CA LEU A 124 4.59 -21.35 6.37
C LEU A 124 6.04 -20.85 6.19
N PRO A 125 6.34 -20.08 5.14
CA PRO A 125 7.65 -19.46 4.91
C PRO A 125 7.86 -18.25 5.85
N LEU A 126 7.76 -18.49 7.16
CA LEU A 126 7.75 -17.45 8.18
C LEU A 126 9.04 -16.65 8.23
N ASN A 127 10.19 -17.30 7.97
CA ASN A 127 11.47 -16.60 8.02
C ASN A 127 11.61 -15.61 6.86
N GLY A 128 11.28 -16.02 5.64
CA GLY A 128 11.26 -15.15 4.47
C GLY A 128 10.29 -13.98 4.63
N MET A 129 9.08 -14.25 5.16
CA MET A 129 8.09 -13.22 5.46
C MET A 129 8.56 -12.22 6.50
N LYS A 130 9.21 -12.68 7.60
CA LYS A 130 9.79 -11.80 8.63
C LYS A 130 10.86 -10.90 8.06
N GLN A 131 11.77 -11.44 7.26
CA GLN A 131 12.84 -10.65 6.63
C GLN A 131 12.28 -9.63 5.64
N ALA A 132 11.30 -10.01 4.83
CA ALA A 132 10.59 -9.10 3.94
C ALA A 132 9.91 -7.96 4.74
N ARG A 133 9.30 -8.29 5.89
CA ARG A 133 8.69 -7.29 6.77
C ARG A 133 9.72 -6.38 7.42
N TYR A 134 10.90 -6.89 7.83
CA TYR A 134 12.01 -6.07 8.32
C TYR A 134 12.41 -5.02 7.28
N LEU A 135 12.63 -5.44 6.04
CA LEU A 135 12.99 -4.53 4.95
C LEU A 135 11.89 -3.49 4.73
N GLY A 136 10.61 -3.90 4.74
CA GLY A 136 9.47 -3.00 4.66
C GLY A 136 9.50 -1.95 5.76
N MET A 137 9.60 -2.34 7.02
CA MET A 137 9.61 -1.40 8.14
C MET A 137 10.77 -0.40 8.08
N VAL A 138 11.96 -0.83 7.63
CA VAL A 138 13.11 0.07 7.46
C VAL A 138 12.86 1.11 6.37
N THR A 139 12.15 0.76 5.30
CA THR A 139 11.87 1.66 4.17
C THR A 139 10.57 2.47 4.35
N TYR A 140 9.65 2.02 5.22
CA TYR A 140 8.38 2.74 5.50
C TYR A 140 8.57 3.87 6.50
N ARG A 141 9.61 3.82 7.33
CA ARG A 141 9.89 4.82 8.36
C ARG A 141 11.09 5.68 8.00
N SER A 142 11.12 6.91 8.51
CA SER A 142 12.24 7.79 8.28
C SER A 142 13.41 7.54 9.24
N PRO A 143 14.66 7.81 8.83
CA PRO A 143 15.79 7.80 9.74
C PRO A 143 15.63 8.79 10.89
N THR A 144 14.98 9.91 10.66
CA THR A 144 14.71 10.92 11.69
C THR A 144 13.82 10.35 12.80
N GLU A 145 12.75 9.65 12.44
CA GLU A 145 11.88 8.97 13.42
C GLU A 145 12.64 7.89 14.18
N TRP A 146 13.41 7.04 13.47
CA TRP A 146 14.22 6.01 14.10
C TRP A 146 15.21 6.56 15.11
N ASN A 147 15.94 7.63 14.75
CA ASN A 147 16.92 8.28 15.62
C ASN A 147 16.27 8.89 16.86
N ASN A 148 15.15 9.56 16.69
CA ASN A 148 14.42 10.19 17.79
C ASN A 148 13.85 9.16 18.76
N ARG A 149 13.33 8.04 18.24
CA ARG A 149 12.66 7.02 19.04
C ARG A 149 13.63 6.09 19.75
N PHE A 150 14.63 5.58 19.07
CA PHE A 150 15.50 4.53 19.60
C PHE A 150 16.91 5.06 19.94
N GLY A 151 17.45 5.99 19.18
CA GLY A 151 18.83 6.45 19.34
C GLY A 151 19.81 5.28 19.34
N ARG A 152 20.65 5.19 20.36
CA ARG A 152 21.59 4.07 20.58
C ARG A 152 21.25 3.25 21.83
N LYS A 153 20.00 3.19 22.21
CA LYS A 153 19.57 2.44 23.38
C LYS A 153 19.84 0.95 23.21
N LYS A 154 20.42 0.37 24.25
CA LYS A 154 20.73 -1.07 24.28
C LYS A 154 19.50 -1.86 24.66
N SER A 155 19.36 -3.03 24.04
CA SER A 155 18.35 -4.02 24.41
C SER A 155 18.64 -4.57 25.80
N GLU A 156 17.60 -4.72 26.62
CA GLU A 156 17.65 -5.41 27.91
C GLU A 156 17.27 -6.90 27.78
N THR A 157 16.89 -7.35 26.59
CA THR A 157 16.51 -8.75 26.35
C THR A 157 17.74 -9.66 26.33
N ILE A 158 17.58 -10.90 26.82
CA ILE A 158 18.65 -11.90 26.79
C ILE A 158 18.99 -12.23 25.33
N PRO A 159 20.27 -12.18 24.93
CA PRO A 159 20.70 -12.57 23.59
C PRO A 159 20.31 -14.01 23.28
N ARG A 160 19.92 -14.26 22.05
CA ARG A 160 19.57 -15.59 21.55
C ARG A 160 20.71 -16.19 20.72
N PRO A 161 20.73 -17.51 20.50
CA PRO A 161 21.78 -18.15 19.72
C PRO A 161 21.95 -17.58 18.31
N GLU A 162 20.86 -17.12 17.68
CA GLU A 162 20.86 -16.49 16.36
C GLU A 162 21.39 -15.05 16.34
N ASP A 163 21.53 -14.42 17.50
CA ASP A 163 22.11 -13.08 17.60
C ASP A 163 23.63 -13.17 17.43
N PHE A 164 24.16 -12.53 16.41
CA PHE A 164 25.61 -12.51 16.13
C PHE A 164 26.46 -11.95 17.29
N SER A 165 25.86 -11.12 18.14
CA SER A 165 26.55 -10.43 19.24
C SER A 165 25.57 -10.15 20.38
N SER A 166 26.09 -10.18 21.61
CA SER A 166 25.36 -9.74 22.81
C SER A 166 25.07 -8.23 22.83
N ASN A 167 25.70 -7.45 21.94
CA ASN A 167 25.48 -6.00 21.80
C ASN A 167 24.28 -5.70 20.92
N ARG A 168 23.08 -5.91 21.45
CA ARG A 168 21.82 -5.62 20.76
C ARG A 168 21.31 -4.22 21.08
N PHE A 169 20.46 -3.72 20.18
CA PHE A 169 19.79 -2.43 20.33
C PHE A 169 18.26 -2.62 20.36
N GLU A 170 17.56 -1.74 21.05
CA GLU A 170 16.08 -1.77 21.15
C GLU A 170 15.39 -1.83 19.78
N ILE A 171 15.95 -1.14 18.76
CA ILE A 171 15.41 -1.19 17.40
C ILE A 171 15.35 -2.62 16.83
N GLN A 172 16.32 -3.48 17.16
CA GLN A 172 16.32 -4.86 16.68
C GLN A 172 15.18 -5.68 17.32
N ASP A 173 14.89 -5.44 18.60
CA ASP A 173 13.77 -6.08 19.30
C ASP A 173 12.43 -5.60 18.75
N TYR A 174 12.33 -4.31 18.47
CA TYR A 174 11.14 -3.73 17.85
C TYR A 174 10.85 -4.35 16.46
N LEU A 175 11.86 -4.39 15.59
CA LEU A 175 11.71 -4.99 14.25
C LEU A 175 11.26 -6.44 14.36
N LYS A 176 11.86 -7.20 15.30
CA LYS A 176 11.49 -8.59 15.52
C LYS A 176 10.04 -8.73 15.99
N SER A 177 9.65 -8.01 17.04
CA SER A 177 8.29 -8.09 17.57
C SER A 177 7.24 -7.79 16.50
N ARG A 178 7.43 -6.70 15.75
CA ARG A 178 6.48 -6.30 14.71
C ARG A 178 6.43 -7.24 13.51
N SER A 179 7.52 -7.90 13.19
CA SER A 179 7.50 -8.90 12.13
C SER A 179 6.85 -10.21 12.60
N ASP A 180 7.08 -10.60 13.86
CA ASP A 180 6.43 -11.78 14.45
C ASP A 180 4.89 -11.61 14.45
N ASP A 181 4.38 -10.43 14.81
CA ASP A 181 2.95 -10.11 14.77
C ASP A 181 2.38 -10.18 13.32
N PHE A 182 3.12 -9.66 12.34
CA PHE A 182 2.65 -9.58 10.95
C PHE A 182 2.49 -10.94 10.27
N VAL A 183 3.43 -11.86 10.50
CA VAL A 183 3.48 -13.13 9.75
C VAL A 183 2.44 -14.15 10.21
N THR A 184 1.74 -13.90 11.32
CA THR A 184 0.64 -14.75 11.78
C THR A 184 -0.63 -14.55 10.98
N ASP A 185 -0.80 -13.36 10.34
CA ASP A 185 -2.07 -12.93 9.81
C ASP A 185 -2.05 -12.73 8.29
N PHE A 186 -0.87 -12.62 7.67
CA PHE A 186 -0.79 -12.30 6.24
C PHE A 186 -0.27 -13.47 5.40
N ASP A 187 -1.06 -13.88 4.40
CA ASP A 187 -0.71 -14.96 3.48
C ASP A 187 0.49 -14.60 2.59
N PRO A 188 1.54 -15.45 2.52
CA PRO A 188 2.74 -15.18 1.72
C PRO A 188 2.48 -14.98 0.23
N ASN A 189 1.65 -15.80 -0.40
CA ASN A 189 1.35 -15.64 -1.83
C ASN A 189 0.54 -14.37 -2.09
N SER A 190 -0.43 -14.03 -1.22
CA SER A 190 -1.14 -12.74 -1.31
C SER A 190 -0.19 -11.56 -1.22
N TYR A 191 0.85 -11.64 -0.37
CA TYR A 191 1.89 -10.61 -0.32
C TYR A 191 2.62 -10.45 -1.66
N LEU A 192 3.00 -11.58 -2.29
CA LEU A 192 3.68 -11.56 -3.59
C LEU A 192 2.80 -10.95 -4.69
N TYR A 193 1.53 -11.33 -4.75
CA TYR A 193 0.56 -10.83 -5.73
C TYR A 193 0.34 -9.32 -5.60
N LEU A 194 -0.02 -8.85 -4.40
CA LEU A 194 -0.26 -7.42 -4.16
C LEU A 194 1.00 -6.58 -4.35
N SER A 195 2.16 -7.09 -3.92
CA SER A 195 3.45 -6.45 -4.16
C SER A 195 3.74 -6.25 -5.66
N ARG A 196 3.38 -7.25 -6.50
CA ARG A 196 3.52 -7.15 -7.95
C ARG A 196 2.52 -6.15 -8.55
N CYS A 197 1.26 -6.15 -8.10
CA CYS A 197 0.26 -5.20 -8.58
C CYS A 197 0.73 -3.74 -8.45
N ILE A 198 1.38 -3.42 -7.32
CA ILE A 198 1.92 -2.07 -7.10
C ILE A 198 3.05 -1.77 -8.09
N ASP A 199 3.96 -2.72 -8.32
CA ASP A 199 5.12 -2.52 -9.20
C ASP A 199 4.73 -2.32 -10.65
N THR A 200 3.68 -3.00 -11.10
CA THR A 200 3.21 -2.96 -12.50
C THR A 200 2.21 -1.85 -12.78
N PHE A 201 1.76 -1.14 -11.75
CA PHE A 201 0.81 -0.05 -11.93
C PHE A 201 1.45 1.13 -12.66
N ASP A 202 0.81 1.56 -13.73
CA ASP A 202 1.03 2.82 -14.43
C ASP A 202 -0.34 3.40 -14.81
N LEU A 203 -0.61 4.62 -14.37
CA LEU A 203 -1.87 5.31 -14.68
C LEU A 203 -1.97 5.64 -16.17
N MET A 204 -0.82 5.92 -16.81
CA MET A 204 -0.70 6.28 -18.21
C MET A 204 -0.57 5.02 -19.06
N GLU A 205 -1.04 5.11 -20.30
CA GLU A 205 -0.71 4.19 -21.37
C GLU A 205 0.51 4.69 -22.16
N GLU A 206 1.03 3.90 -23.08
CA GLU A 206 2.19 4.29 -23.88
C GLU A 206 1.92 5.63 -24.58
N ASN A 207 2.82 6.60 -24.38
CA ASN A 207 2.75 7.98 -24.88
C ASN A 207 1.61 8.85 -24.35
N GLU A 208 0.94 8.46 -23.28
CA GLU A 208 -0.09 9.25 -22.60
C GLU A 208 0.51 10.03 -21.42
N SER A 209 0.05 11.23 -21.17
CA SER A 209 0.40 12.05 -19.99
C SER A 209 -0.65 11.95 -18.90
N ILE A 210 -0.27 12.26 -17.65
CA ILE A 210 -1.25 12.35 -16.53
C ILE A 210 -2.37 13.32 -16.89
N GLU A 211 -2.04 14.48 -17.49
CA GLU A 211 -3.04 15.47 -17.93
C GLU A 211 -4.11 14.85 -18.84
N GLU A 212 -3.69 14.08 -19.86
CA GLU A 212 -4.60 13.45 -20.82
C GLU A 212 -5.52 12.43 -20.13
N VAL A 213 -4.99 11.61 -19.22
CA VAL A 213 -5.78 10.65 -18.44
C VAL A 213 -6.81 11.37 -17.58
N VAL A 214 -6.35 12.29 -16.71
CA VAL A 214 -7.22 12.93 -15.72
C VAL A 214 -8.19 13.95 -16.31
N ARG A 215 -7.99 14.38 -17.55
CA ARG A 215 -8.93 15.26 -18.26
C ARG A 215 -10.34 14.67 -18.31
N ASN A 216 -10.45 13.36 -18.43
CA ASN A 216 -11.73 12.65 -18.50
C ASN A 216 -12.35 12.40 -17.12
N PHE A 217 -11.64 12.65 -16.03
CA PHE A 217 -12.16 12.45 -14.68
C PHE A 217 -13.24 13.51 -14.39
N ASN A 218 -14.38 13.07 -13.88
CA ASN A 218 -15.54 13.94 -13.66
C ASN A 218 -15.85 14.03 -12.15
N MET A 219 -14.90 14.62 -11.39
CA MET A 219 -15.05 14.92 -9.98
C MET A 219 -15.02 16.44 -9.75
N ASP A 220 -15.56 16.87 -8.60
CA ASP A 220 -15.60 18.27 -8.22
C ASP A 220 -14.22 18.77 -7.77
N ARG A 221 -13.55 18.02 -6.86
CA ARG A 221 -12.30 18.44 -6.24
C ARG A 221 -11.34 17.28 -5.97
N VAL A 222 -10.05 17.60 -5.93
CA VAL A 222 -8.96 16.67 -5.61
C VAL A 222 -8.08 17.24 -4.50
N LEU A 223 -7.75 16.41 -3.50
CA LEU A 223 -6.73 16.70 -2.49
C LEU A 223 -5.60 15.68 -2.59
N ILE A 224 -4.38 16.16 -2.69
CA ILE A 224 -3.17 15.34 -2.69
C ILE A 224 -2.40 15.62 -1.41
N ILE A 225 -2.03 14.58 -0.65
CA ILE A 225 -1.30 14.71 0.61
C ILE A 225 -0.04 13.84 0.55
N GLY A 226 1.10 14.42 0.90
CA GLY A 226 2.35 13.71 1.07
C GLY A 226 3.18 14.24 2.24
N VAL A 227 4.31 13.59 2.51
CA VAL A 227 5.30 13.99 3.52
C VAL A 227 6.72 13.97 2.94
N ASP A 228 7.63 14.75 3.52
CA ASP A 228 9.01 14.84 3.01
C ASP A 228 9.81 13.55 3.18
N GLU A 229 9.57 12.82 4.24
CA GLU A 229 10.36 11.66 4.66
C GLU A 229 9.84 10.33 4.07
N ASP A 230 8.96 10.37 3.06
CA ASP A 230 8.48 9.18 2.35
C ASP A 230 9.46 8.79 1.24
N TYR A 231 10.18 7.67 1.45
CA TYR A 231 11.14 7.17 0.45
C TYR A 231 10.49 6.31 -0.64
N LEU A 232 9.30 5.76 -0.38
CA LEU A 232 8.61 4.93 -1.36
C LEU A 232 7.87 5.79 -2.38
N PHE A 233 7.27 6.86 -1.92
CA PHE A 233 6.59 7.86 -2.73
C PHE A 233 7.08 9.25 -2.33
N PRO A 234 8.30 9.64 -2.78
CA PRO A 234 8.86 10.96 -2.53
C PRO A 234 7.91 12.07 -2.98
N PHE A 235 8.02 13.25 -2.37
CA PHE A 235 7.03 14.32 -2.53
C PHE A 235 6.87 14.77 -4.00
N ASP A 236 7.90 14.64 -4.82
CA ASP A 236 7.85 14.92 -6.25
C ASP A 236 6.87 14.02 -7.03
N CYS A 237 6.54 12.81 -6.53
CA CYS A 237 5.44 12.01 -7.08
C CYS A 237 4.08 12.68 -6.90
N HIS A 238 3.89 13.39 -5.79
CA HIS A 238 2.67 14.14 -5.49
C HIS A 238 2.58 15.41 -6.31
N GLU A 239 3.73 16.10 -6.51
CA GLU A 239 3.83 17.27 -7.39
C GLU A 239 3.52 16.91 -8.84
N GLU A 240 4.00 15.76 -9.33
CA GLU A 240 3.70 15.24 -10.66
C GLU A 240 2.19 15.01 -10.86
N LEU A 241 1.51 14.38 -9.89
CA LEU A 241 0.06 14.22 -9.91
C LEU A 241 -0.65 15.59 -9.88
N PHE A 242 -0.23 16.50 -8.99
CA PHE A 242 -0.80 17.83 -8.87
C PHE A 242 -0.71 18.60 -10.18
N ASP A 243 0.45 18.60 -10.82
CA ASP A 243 0.68 19.29 -12.08
C ASP A 243 -0.18 18.71 -13.20
N GLY A 244 -0.33 17.38 -13.26
CA GLY A 244 -1.22 16.72 -14.22
C GLY A 244 -2.68 17.12 -14.04
N PHE A 245 -3.21 17.09 -12.82
CA PHE A 245 -4.58 17.53 -12.52
C PHE A 245 -4.78 19.02 -12.82
N LYS A 246 -3.81 19.85 -12.47
CA LYS A 246 -3.86 21.30 -12.70
C LYS A 246 -3.82 21.64 -14.17
N SER A 247 -2.97 20.97 -14.95
CA SER A 247 -2.90 21.14 -16.42
C SER A 247 -4.21 20.73 -17.10
N ALA A 248 -4.89 19.71 -16.57
CA ALA A 248 -6.23 19.33 -17.01
C ALA A 248 -7.36 20.27 -16.52
N SER A 249 -7.01 21.39 -15.89
CA SER A 249 -7.95 22.37 -15.34
C SER A 249 -8.89 21.81 -14.28
N LYS A 250 -8.42 20.83 -13.46
CA LYS A 250 -9.16 20.29 -12.33
C LYS A 250 -8.96 21.17 -11.10
N ASP A 251 -9.99 21.24 -10.23
CA ASP A 251 -9.84 21.84 -8.92
C ASP A 251 -9.03 20.90 -8.01
N VAL A 252 -7.75 21.20 -7.87
CA VAL A 252 -6.78 20.36 -7.14
C VAL A 252 -5.99 21.18 -6.13
N SER A 253 -5.81 20.61 -4.95
CA SER A 253 -4.95 21.14 -3.90
C SER A 253 -3.91 20.08 -3.49
N ILE A 254 -2.72 20.54 -3.07
CA ILE A 254 -1.65 19.70 -2.57
C ILE A 254 -1.24 20.17 -1.19
N LYS A 255 -1.06 19.22 -0.27
CA LYS A 255 -0.55 19.49 1.09
C LYS A 255 0.68 18.63 1.38
N LYS A 256 1.76 19.28 1.84
CA LYS A 256 2.92 18.64 2.42
C LYS A 256 2.81 18.71 3.92
N LEU A 257 2.60 17.56 4.57
CA LEU A 257 2.44 17.52 6.03
C LEU A 257 3.78 17.34 6.75
N PRO A 258 4.00 17.99 7.89
CA PRO A 258 5.25 17.93 8.64
C PRO A 258 5.33 16.66 9.51
N SER A 259 5.10 15.50 8.94
CA SER A 259 5.18 14.22 9.65
C SER A 259 6.52 13.54 9.42
N LEU A 260 7.11 13.01 10.49
CA LEU A 260 8.43 12.36 10.46
C LEU A 260 8.36 10.83 10.31
N HIS A 261 7.16 10.27 10.19
CA HIS A 261 6.97 8.81 10.19
C HIS A 261 7.19 8.15 8.82
N GLY A 262 7.68 8.89 7.83
CA GLY A 262 7.90 8.39 6.47
C GLY A 262 6.59 7.98 5.80
N HIS A 263 6.63 6.88 5.05
CA HIS A 263 5.45 6.36 4.35
C HIS A 263 4.28 6.03 5.30
N ASP A 264 4.57 5.51 6.49
CA ASP A 264 3.54 5.16 7.49
C ASP A 264 2.89 6.38 8.17
N SER A 265 3.23 7.62 7.79
CA SER A 265 2.71 8.83 8.42
C SER A 265 1.18 8.85 8.48
N PHE A 266 0.49 8.45 7.42
CA PHE A 266 -0.98 8.43 7.38
C PHE A 266 -1.61 7.40 8.33
N LEU A 267 -0.84 6.40 8.79
CA LEU A 267 -1.28 5.40 9.76
C LEU A 267 -1.04 5.82 11.21
N VAL A 268 -0.20 6.82 11.45
CA VAL A 268 0.28 7.18 12.79
C VAL A 268 -0.12 8.61 13.17
N ASP A 269 0.00 9.54 12.24
CA ASP A 269 -0.25 10.97 12.45
C ASP A 269 -1.71 11.33 12.13
N HIS A 270 -2.62 10.78 12.92
CA HIS A 270 -4.06 10.96 12.71
C HIS A 270 -4.51 12.41 12.85
N GLU A 271 -3.78 13.24 13.60
CA GLU A 271 -4.13 14.64 13.82
C GLU A 271 -3.94 15.47 12.55
N ASN A 272 -2.75 15.44 11.95
CA ASN A 272 -2.43 16.21 10.75
C ASN A 272 -3.21 15.72 9.52
N PHE A 273 -3.24 14.40 9.31
CA PHE A 273 -3.98 13.84 8.17
C PHE A 273 -5.48 14.00 8.33
N GLY A 274 -6.03 13.69 9.51
CA GLY A 274 -7.46 13.79 9.79
C GLY A 274 -7.99 15.21 9.69
N SER A 275 -7.27 16.21 10.20
CA SER A 275 -7.64 17.62 10.07
C SER A 275 -7.62 18.09 8.62
N SER A 276 -6.59 17.70 7.84
CA SER A 276 -6.47 18.06 6.43
C SER A 276 -7.60 17.48 5.57
N ILE A 277 -7.97 16.21 5.82
CA ILE A 277 -9.07 15.55 5.12
C ILE A 277 -10.41 16.17 5.52
N ARG A 278 -10.63 16.44 6.80
CA ARG A 278 -11.87 17.07 7.30
C ARG A 278 -12.07 18.46 6.69
N GLU A 279 -11.06 19.30 6.74
CA GLU A 279 -11.09 20.63 6.13
C GLU A 279 -11.49 20.57 4.64
N PHE A 280 -10.91 19.64 3.90
CA PHE A 280 -11.23 19.44 2.48
C PHE A 280 -12.65 18.94 2.25
N LEU A 281 -13.17 18.06 3.09
CA LEU A 281 -14.51 17.50 2.92
C LEU A 281 -15.62 18.43 3.39
N GLU A 282 -15.32 19.38 4.28
CA GLU A 282 -16.28 20.33 4.85
C GLU A 282 -16.29 21.70 4.13
N SER A 283 -15.25 21.99 3.32
CA SER A 283 -15.20 23.19 2.46
C SER A 283 -16.00 22.99 1.17
#